data_ede5a66ca97b4830053ae804531ea56b
#
_entry.id   ede5a66ca97b4830053ae804531ea56b
#
_cell.length_a   1.000
_cell.length_b   1.000
_cell.length_c   1.000
_cell.angle_alpha   90.00
_cell.angle_beta   90.00
_cell.angle_gamma   90.00
#
_symmetry.space_group_name_H-M   'P 1'
#
loop_
_entity.id
_entity.type
_entity.pdbx_description
1 polymer ?
#
loop_
_entity_poly.entity_id
_entity_poly.type
_entity_poly.pdbx_seq_one_letter_code
_entity_poly.pdbx_strand_id
1 'polypeptide(L)'
;MPALGQSKRQAAANSAPARSDTPDLQGVWGFATVTPLQRPKEYAGRDTLTPEEKAKLEDQAVRDQFVDRPPPPGNPGAYNRFWIDAGTKVVATGRTSLVVDPPDGRIPPLTAQGRDRQSALEARAKVAAGPEDLTTWDRCILGFNAGPPLIGGGYNAFVQLVQTTDYVVVHTEMVHDARIVPRSP
;
A
#
# COMPACT_ATOMS: atom_id res chain seq x y z
N MET A 1 -10.58 6.93 37.16
CA MET A 1 -10.87 5.64 36.53
C MET A 1 -9.59 5.14 35.89
N PRO A 2 -9.01 3.99 36.26
CA PRO A 2 -7.75 3.53 35.71
C PRO A 2 -7.97 2.98 34.31
N ALA A 3 -7.07 3.34 33.39
CA ALA A 3 -7.00 2.85 32.02
C ALA A 3 -6.71 1.34 32.01
N LEU A 4 -7.54 0.58 31.34
CA LEU A 4 -7.34 -0.84 31.10
C LEU A 4 -6.14 -1.03 30.17
N GLY A 5 -5.05 -1.54 30.73
CA GLY A 5 -3.88 -1.93 29.98
C GLY A 5 -4.22 -3.05 29.00
N GLN A 6 -3.98 -2.80 27.72
CA GLN A 6 -4.02 -3.83 26.69
C GLN A 6 -2.87 -4.81 26.95
N SER A 7 -3.20 -5.98 27.43
CA SER A 7 -2.31 -7.11 27.57
C SER A 7 -1.84 -7.53 26.17
N LYS A 8 -0.53 -7.43 25.93
CA LYS A 8 0.15 -8.08 24.79
C LYS A 8 0.02 -9.60 24.95
N ARG A 9 -1.06 -10.19 24.48
CA ARG A 9 -1.10 -11.63 24.20
C ARG A 9 -0.42 -11.85 22.87
N GLN A 10 0.87 -12.03 22.93
CA GLN A 10 1.65 -12.63 21.87
C GLN A 10 1.19 -14.09 21.76
N ALA A 11 0.36 -14.38 20.76
CA ALA A 11 0.08 -15.76 20.41
C ALA A 11 1.39 -16.33 19.89
N ALA A 12 2.01 -17.20 20.68
CA ALA A 12 3.10 -18.04 20.20
C ALA A 12 2.51 -19.01 19.16
N ALA A 13 2.52 -18.60 17.89
CA ALA A 13 2.35 -19.54 16.82
C ALA A 13 3.57 -20.47 16.85
N ASN A 14 3.33 -21.78 16.99
CA ASN A 14 4.32 -22.83 16.78
C ASN A 14 4.72 -22.85 15.30
N SER A 15 5.45 -21.83 14.85
CA SER A 15 6.07 -21.81 13.56
C SER A 15 7.44 -22.49 13.68
N ALA A 16 7.68 -23.50 12.86
CA ALA A 16 9.01 -24.08 12.74
C ALA A 16 10.01 -22.95 12.43
N PRO A 17 11.22 -22.98 13.02
CA PRO A 17 12.20 -21.92 12.82
C PRO A 17 12.51 -21.77 11.33
N ALA A 18 12.49 -20.54 10.82
CA ALA A 18 12.95 -20.22 9.49
C ALA A 18 14.41 -20.72 9.32
N ARG A 19 14.78 -21.12 8.10
CA ARG A 19 16.18 -21.46 7.80
C ARG A 19 17.08 -20.31 8.24
N SER A 20 18.20 -20.60 8.88
CA SER A 20 19.09 -19.60 9.49
C SER A 20 19.74 -18.61 8.51
N ASP A 21 19.63 -18.88 7.22
CA ASP A 21 20.21 -18.09 6.11
C ASP A 21 19.23 -17.11 5.45
N THR A 22 17.96 -17.10 5.87
CA THR A 22 16.93 -16.23 5.32
C THR A 22 16.40 -15.27 6.37
N PRO A 23 16.12 -13.99 6.00
CA PRO A 23 15.57 -13.04 6.95
C PRO A 23 14.20 -13.51 7.48
N ASP A 24 13.96 -13.28 8.76
CA ASP A 24 12.64 -13.50 9.35
C ASP A 24 11.75 -12.31 9.01
N LEU A 25 10.75 -12.57 8.18
CA LEU A 25 9.76 -11.58 7.73
C LEU A 25 8.45 -11.68 8.51
N GLN A 26 8.34 -12.58 9.48
CA GLN A 26 7.10 -12.77 10.23
C GLN A 26 6.66 -11.51 10.93
N GLY A 27 5.36 -11.27 10.94
CA GLY A 27 4.77 -10.16 11.67
C GLY A 27 3.67 -9.45 10.92
N VAL A 28 3.21 -8.35 11.51
CA VAL A 28 2.27 -7.43 10.89
C VAL A 28 3.03 -6.17 10.49
N TRP A 29 2.93 -5.82 9.22
CA TRP A 29 3.66 -4.72 8.59
C TRP A 29 2.68 -3.69 8.06
N GLY A 30 2.86 -2.43 8.42
CA GLY A 30 2.18 -1.32 7.79
C GLY A 30 2.96 -0.84 6.58
N PHE A 31 2.28 -0.66 5.45
CA PHE A 31 2.88 -0.14 4.22
C PHE A 31 2.34 1.25 3.82
N ALA A 32 1.57 1.88 4.71
CA ALA A 32 1.19 3.28 4.57
C ALA A 32 2.41 4.20 4.67
N THR A 33 2.57 5.11 3.71
CA THR A 33 3.69 6.05 3.68
C THR A 33 3.33 7.32 2.92
N VAL A 34 3.90 8.44 3.31
CA VAL A 34 3.80 9.70 2.56
C VAL A 34 4.77 9.78 1.36
N THR A 35 5.65 8.78 1.22
CA THR A 35 6.51 8.69 0.02
C THR A 35 5.64 8.38 -1.20
N PRO A 36 5.64 9.22 -2.23
CA PRO A 36 4.82 9.00 -3.42
C PRO A 36 5.30 7.79 -4.22
N LEU A 37 4.37 7.13 -4.93
CA LEU A 37 4.71 6.01 -5.81
C LEU A 37 5.72 6.43 -6.86
N GLN A 38 5.45 7.52 -7.58
CA GLN A 38 6.34 8.06 -8.59
C GLN A 38 6.98 9.37 -8.11
N ARG A 39 8.21 9.61 -8.55
CA ARG A 39 8.95 10.81 -8.19
C ARG A 39 8.26 12.08 -8.68
N PRO A 40 7.92 13.00 -7.78
CA PRO A 40 7.41 14.31 -8.14
C PRO A 40 8.43 15.12 -8.97
N LYS A 41 7.93 16.02 -9.80
CA LYS A 41 8.80 16.82 -10.68
C LYS A 41 9.79 17.69 -9.92
N GLU A 42 9.41 18.19 -8.74
CA GLU A 42 10.26 19.00 -7.87
C GLU A 42 11.50 18.24 -7.32
N TYR A 43 11.44 16.91 -7.34
CA TYR A 43 12.56 16.04 -6.95
C TYR A 43 13.26 15.37 -8.14
N ALA A 44 13.03 15.87 -9.38
CA ALA A 44 13.68 15.31 -10.56
C ALA A 44 15.21 15.26 -10.39
N GLY A 45 15.80 14.11 -10.70
CA GLY A 45 17.24 13.89 -10.55
C GLY A 45 17.74 13.66 -9.11
N ARG A 46 16.85 13.62 -8.12
CA ARG A 46 17.24 13.39 -6.71
C ARG A 46 16.55 12.15 -6.16
N ASP A 47 17.31 11.19 -5.71
CA ASP A 47 16.78 9.92 -5.20
C ASP A 47 16.31 9.99 -3.76
N THR A 48 16.86 10.94 -2.98
CA THR A 48 16.60 11.07 -1.54
C THR A 48 16.25 12.50 -1.16
N LEU A 49 15.43 12.61 -0.13
CA LEU A 49 15.09 13.86 0.55
C LEU A 49 16.23 14.27 1.50
N THR A 50 16.36 15.57 1.75
CA THR A 50 17.16 16.03 2.88
C THR A 50 16.42 15.74 4.20
N PRO A 51 17.12 15.74 5.35
CA PRO A 51 16.47 15.58 6.66
C PRO A 51 15.36 16.61 6.90
N GLU A 52 15.58 17.86 6.48
CA GLU A 52 14.63 18.96 6.62
C GLU A 52 13.39 18.76 5.75
N GLU A 53 13.58 18.34 4.49
CA GLU A 53 12.47 18.03 3.58
C GLU A 53 11.64 16.85 4.11
N LYS A 54 12.31 15.82 4.62
CA LYS A 54 11.64 14.67 5.24
C LYS A 54 10.81 15.11 6.44
N ALA A 55 11.38 15.87 7.36
CA ALA A 55 10.67 16.37 8.53
C ALA A 55 9.45 17.21 8.13
N LYS A 56 9.62 18.11 7.16
CA LYS A 56 8.54 18.96 6.65
C LYS A 56 7.37 18.14 6.08
N LEU A 57 7.67 17.10 5.29
CA LEU A 57 6.63 16.22 4.70
C LEU A 57 5.91 15.43 5.80
N GLU A 58 6.64 14.89 6.77
CA GLU A 58 6.05 14.13 7.88
C GLU A 58 5.18 15.02 8.77
N ASP A 59 5.66 16.22 9.13
CA ASP A 59 4.88 17.19 9.89
C ASP A 59 3.61 17.65 9.14
N GLN A 60 3.71 17.84 7.83
CA GLN A 60 2.56 18.20 7.02
C GLN A 60 1.53 17.07 7.00
N ALA A 61 1.98 15.81 6.85
CA ALA A 61 1.11 14.65 6.86
C ALA A 61 0.37 14.50 8.19
N VAL A 62 1.05 14.74 9.32
CA VAL A 62 0.42 14.74 10.64
C VAL A 62 -0.66 15.83 10.74
N ARG A 63 -0.34 17.05 10.33
CA ARG A 63 -1.32 18.15 10.33
C ARG A 63 -2.53 17.85 9.45
N ASP A 64 -2.29 17.30 8.26
CA ASP A 64 -3.34 16.98 7.29
C ASP A 64 -4.25 15.83 7.75
N GLN A 65 -3.76 14.94 8.60
CA GLN A 65 -4.53 13.81 9.11
C GLN A 65 -5.67 14.26 10.04
N PHE A 66 -5.48 15.36 10.79
CA PHE A 66 -6.44 15.85 11.77
C PHE A 66 -7.31 17.00 11.28
N VAL A 67 -7.20 17.38 10.01
CA VAL A 67 -8.04 18.48 9.48
C VAL A 67 -9.32 17.94 8.88
N ASP A 68 -10.41 18.17 9.59
CA ASP A 68 -11.76 17.96 9.08
C ASP A 68 -12.11 19.11 8.12
N ARG A 69 -12.09 18.85 6.84
CA ARG A 69 -12.46 19.86 5.82
C ARG A 69 -13.86 19.56 5.31
N PRO A 70 -14.75 20.58 5.30
CA PRO A 70 -16.03 20.40 4.64
C PRO A 70 -15.82 20.03 3.17
N PRO A 71 -16.66 19.15 2.61
CA PRO A 71 -16.55 18.77 1.22
C PRO A 71 -16.74 19.99 0.32
N PRO A 72 -16.13 20.03 -0.87
CA PRO A 72 -16.38 21.07 -1.85
C PRO A 72 -17.87 21.16 -2.20
N PRO A 73 -18.38 22.36 -2.57
CA PRO A 73 -19.76 22.51 -3.02
C PRO A 73 -20.12 21.53 -4.12
N GLY A 74 -21.26 20.84 -3.96
CA GLY A 74 -21.72 19.82 -4.91
C GLY A 74 -21.19 18.41 -4.66
N ASN A 75 -20.33 18.20 -3.69
CA ASN A 75 -19.89 16.87 -3.26
C ASN A 75 -20.77 16.42 -2.07
N PRO A 76 -21.51 15.30 -2.17
CA PRO A 76 -22.46 14.86 -1.13
C PRO A 76 -21.81 14.39 0.17
N GLY A 77 -20.50 14.23 0.18
CA GLY A 77 -19.73 13.82 1.34
C GLY A 77 -18.31 13.44 0.96
N ALA A 78 -17.37 13.76 1.82
CA ALA A 78 -16.01 13.26 1.74
C ALA A 78 -15.77 12.33 2.93
N TYR A 79 -15.00 11.30 2.73
CA TYR A 79 -14.43 10.57 3.85
C TYR A 79 -13.63 11.54 4.69
N ASN A 80 -13.97 11.61 5.96
CA ASN A 80 -13.17 12.28 6.95
C ASN A 80 -11.76 11.67 6.94
N ARG A 81 -10.72 12.49 6.99
CA ARG A 81 -9.33 12.04 6.97
C ARG A 81 -8.97 11.10 8.13
N PHE A 82 -9.74 11.14 9.18
CA PHE A 82 -9.63 10.20 10.30
C PHE A 82 -9.72 8.72 9.84
N TRP A 83 -10.51 8.43 8.80
CA TRP A 83 -10.67 7.09 8.25
C TRP A 83 -9.61 6.71 7.23
N ILE A 84 -8.75 7.66 6.84
CA ILE A 84 -7.74 7.45 5.82
C ILE A 84 -6.41 7.17 6.50
N ASP A 85 -5.88 5.97 6.28
CA ASP A 85 -4.53 5.56 6.70
C ASP A 85 -3.52 5.83 5.58
N ALA A 86 -3.29 7.10 5.30
CA ALA A 86 -2.30 7.51 4.30
C ALA A 86 -0.85 7.40 4.81
N GLY A 87 -0.68 7.09 6.10
CA GLY A 87 0.61 7.16 6.76
C GLY A 87 1.06 8.59 7.07
N THR A 88 2.03 8.71 7.96
CA THR A 88 2.63 9.99 8.37
C THR A 88 4.15 10.00 8.22
N LYS A 89 4.72 8.91 7.71
CA LYS A 89 6.17 8.75 7.61
C LYS A 89 6.62 8.53 6.17
N VAL A 90 7.76 9.13 5.86
CA VAL A 90 8.54 8.80 4.67
C VAL A 90 9.21 7.44 4.91
N VAL A 91 9.37 6.62 3.86
CA VAL A 91 10.11 5.36 3.96
C VAL A 91 11.49 5.57 4.62
N ALA A 92 11.95 4.59 5.38
CA ALA A 92 13.16 4.70 6.19
C ALA A 92 14.40 5.16 5.39
N THR A 93 14.47 4.77 4.12
CA THR A 93 15.55 5.16 3.20
C THR A 93 15.51 6.64 2.77
N GLY A 94 14.46 7.39 3.13
CA GLY A 94 14.31 8.80 2.75
C GLY A 94 14.11 9.04 1.25
N ARG A 95 13.66 8.05 0.49
CA ARG A 95 13.53 8.15 -0.98
C ARG A 95 12.42 9.11 -1.39
N THR A 96 12.62 9.72 -2.56
CA THR A 96 11.67 10.65 -3.18
C THR A 96 10.54 9.92 -3.95
N SER A 97 10.65 8.60 -4.12
CA SER A 97 9.64 7.74 -4.75
C SER A 97 9.76 6.30 -4.27
N LEU A 98 8.66 5.55 -4.36
CA LEU A 98 8.67 4.10 -4.14
C LEU A 98 9.21 3.36 -5.35
N VAL A 99 9.00 3.88 -6.57
CA VAL A 99 9.64 3.38 -7.79
C VAL A 99 11.13 3.68 -7.73
N VAL A 100 11.96 2.64 -7.80
CA VAL A 100 13.41 2.71 -7.70
C VAL A 100 14.12 2.34 -9.00
N ASP A 101 13.42 1.63 -9.86
CA ASP A 101 13.85 1.23 -11.20
C ASP A 101 12.63 1.40 -12.13
N PRO A 102 12.74 2.23 -13.16
CA PRO A 102 13.90 3.01 -13.63
C PRO A 102 14.40 4.08 -12.64
N PRO A 103 15.67 4.55 -12.78
CA PRO A 103 16.29 5.51 -11.86
C PRO A 103 15.61 6.89 -11.80
N ASP A 104 14.82 7.24 -12.82
CA ASP A 104 14.00 8.46 -12.81
C ASP A 104 12.86 8.39 -11.79
N GLY A 105 12.63 7.23 -11.18
CA GLY A 105 11.58 7.01 -10.17
C GLY A 105 10.17 7.04 -10.74
N ARG A 106 9.98 6.73 -12.01
CA ARG A 106 8.69 6.80 -12.70
C ARG A 106 8.32 5.45 -13.32
N ILE A 107 7.03 5.17 -13.37
CA ILE A 107 6.52 3.99 -14.07
C ILE A 107 6.73 4.19 -15.57
N PRO A 108 7.38 3.25 -16.28
CA PRO A 108 7.55 3.33 -17.72
C PRO A 108 6.21 3.40 -18.46
N PRO A 109 6.16 4.04 -19.62
CA PRO A 109 4.95 4.05 -20.44
C PRO A 109 4.60 2.62 -20.88
N LEU A 110 3.31 2.36 -20.99
CA LEU A 110 2.83 1.08 -21.48
C LEU A 110 3.34 0.80 -22.90
N THR A 111 3.61 -0.48 -23.18
CA THR A 111 3.83 -0.95 -24.55
C THR A 111 2.59 -0.71 -25.40
N ALA A 112 2.69 -0.79 -26.74
CA ALA A 112 1.55 -0.70 -27.62
C ALA A 112 0.47 -1.73 -27.23
N GLN A 113 0.85 -2.99 -27.05
CA GLN A 113 -0.06 -4.06 -26.63
C GLN A 113 -0.67 -3.78 -25.23
N GLY A 114 0.08 -3.17 -24.31
CA GLY A 114 -0.42 -2.79 -22.98
C GLY A 114 -1.50 -1.72 -23.07
N ARG A 115 -1.30 -0.70 -23.91
CA ARG A 115 -2.30 0.34 -24.18
C ARG A 115 -3.57 -0.23 -24.82
N ASP A 116 -3.43 -1.09 -25.82
CA ASP A 116 -4.57 -1.71 -26.49
C ASP A 116 -5.41 -2.54 -25.49
N ARG A 117 -4.74 -3.31 -24.64
CA ARG A 117 -5.41 -4.10 -23.59
C ARG A 117 -6.12 -3.20 -22.58
N GLN A 118 -5.47 -2.12 -22.13
CA GLN A 118 -6.08 -1.18 -21.20
C GLN A 118 -7.32 -0.52 -21.84
N SER A 119 -7.22 -0.04 -23.06
CA SER A 119 -8.33 0.59 -23.76
C SER A 119 -9.51 -0.37 -23.96
N ALA A 120 -9.23 -1.64 -24.24
CA ALA A 120 -10.27 -2.65 -24.37
C ALA A 120 -11.00 -2.92 -23.03
N LEU A 121 -10.25 -2.98 -21.92
CA LEU A 121 -10.84 -3.14 -20.58
C LEU A 121 -11.70 -1.94 -20.19
N GLU A 122 -11.21 -0.71 -20.44
CA GLU A 122 -11.94 0.52 -20.16
C GLU A 122 -13.23 0.62 -21.01
N ALA A 123 -13.17 0.20 -22.28
CA ALA A 123 -14.33 0.18 -23.13
C ALA A 123 -15.40 -0.83 -22.63
N ARG A 124 -14.98 -2.01 -22.21
CA ARG A 124 -15.88 -3.03 -21.62
C ARG A 124 -16.52 -2.52 -20.32
N ALA A 125 -15.76 -1.94 -19.43
CA ALA A 125 -16.25 -1.42 -18.15
C ALA A 125 -17.32 -0.32 -18.31
N LYS A 126 -17.27 0.47 -19.39
CA LYS A 126 -18.26 1.52 -19.66
C LYS A 126 -19.65 0.99 -20.04
N VAL A 127 -19.70 -0.19 -20.60
CA VAL A 127 -20.95 -0.84 -21.11
C VAL A 127 -21.11 -2.23 -20.52
N ALA A 128 -20.69 -2.39 -19.26
CA ALA A 128 -20.68 -3.68 -18.61
C ALA A 128 -22.02 -4.41 -18.77
N ALA A 129 -21.99 -5.57 -19.43
CA ALA A 129 -23.13 -6.43 -19.63
C ALA A 129 -23.24 -7.51 -18.53
N GLY A 130 -22.11 -7.81 -17.86
CA GLY A 130 -22.05 -8.77 -16.79
C GLY A 130 -20.90 -8.50 -15.82
N PRO A 131 -20.82 -9.25 -14.71
CA PRO A 131 -19.79 -9.06 -13.70
C PRO A 131 -18.37 -9.26 -14.23
N GLU A 132 -18.18 -10.04 -15.30
CA GLU A 132 -16.89 -10.26 -15.95
C GLU A 132 -16.32 -9.02 -16.64
N ASP A 133 -17.15 -8.02 -16.92
CA ASP A 133 -16.75 -6.74 -17.52
C ASP A 133 -16.31 -5.73 -16.47
N LEU A 134 -16.57 -6.00 -15.19
CA LEU A 134 -16.18 -5.17 -14.06
C LEU A 134 -14.78 -5.55 -13.55
N THR A 135 -14.13 -4.61 -12.92
CA THR A 135 -12.82 -4.87 -12.31
C THR A 135 -12.96 -5.79 -11.09
N THR A 136 -11.87 -6.41 -10.68
CA THR A 136 -11.83 -7.20 -9.43
C THR A 136 -12.15 -6.37 -8.19
N TRP A 137 -11.91 -5.06 -8.24
CA TRP A 137 -12.29 -4.11 -7.20
C TRP A 137 -13.82 -3.90 -7.15
N ASP A 138 -14.45 -3.61 -8.28
CA ASP A 138 -15.89 -3.40 -8.35
C ASP A 138 -16.67 -4.65 -7.91
N ARG A 139 -16.07 -5.82 -8.11
CA ARG A 139 -16.61 -7.12 -7.70
C ARG A 139 -16.25 -7.52 -6.27
N CYS A 140 -15.57 -6.68 -5.52
CA CYS A 140 -15.07 -6.97 -4.17
C CYS A 140 -14.21 -8.24 -4.06
N ILE A 141 -13.49 -8.60 -5.13
CA ILE A 141 -12.60 -9.77 -5.16
C ILE A 141 -11.21 -9.40 -4.66
N LEU A 142 -10.68 -8.23 -5.08
CA LEU A 142 -9.39 -7.70 -4.64
C LEU A 142 -9.54 -6.24 -4.25
N GLY A 143 -8.88 -5.85 -3.15
CA GLY A 143 -8.76 -4.46 -2.76
C GLY A 143 -7.77 -3.70 -3.66
N PHE A 144 -7.92 -2.38 -3.74
CA PHE A 144 -7.05 -1.51 -4.55
C PHE A 144 -5.58 -1.54 -4.09
N ASN A 145 -5.34 -1.88 -2.82
CA ASN A 145 -4.01 -1.97 -2.21
C ASN A 145 -3.54 -3.40 -1.94
N ALA A 146 -4.27 -4.41 -2.42
CA ALA A 146 -3.93 -5.81 -2.19
C ALA A 146 -2.69 -6.28 -2.97
N GLY A 147 -2.22 -5.48 -3.92
CA GLY A 147 -0.97 -5.74 -4.67
C GLY A 147 -0.98 -6.99 -5.56
N PRO A 148 0.16 -7.48 -6.03
CA PRO A 148 1.46 -6.81 -6.09
C PRO A 148 1.50 -5.63 -7.08
N PRO A 149 2.20 -4.53 -6.74
CA PRO A 149 2.83 -4.23 -5.47
C PRO A 149 1.82 -3.81 -4.40
N LEU A 150 2.19 -3.97 -3.11
CA LEU A 150 1.45 -3.41 -1.99
C LEU A 150 1.71 -1.90 -1.96
N ILE A 151 0.70 -1.11 -2.27
CA ILE A 151 0.81 0.35 -2.34
C ILE A 151 -0.09 0.94 -1.26
N GLY A 152 0.50 1.69 -0.34
CA GLY A 152 -0.25 2.44 0.66
C GLY A 152 -1.10 3.52 0.02
N GLY A 153 -2.18 3.86 0.68
CA GLY A 153 -3.12 4.91 0.24
C GLY A 153 -4.56 4.50 0.51
N GLY A 154 -5.34 5.42 1.00
CA GLY A 154 -6.68 5.11 1.46
C GLY A 154 -6.67 4.52 2.87
N TYR A 155 -7.03 3.27 3.02
CA TYR A 155 -7.18 2.59 4.32
C TYR A 155 -6.81 1.11 4.20
N ASN A 156 -6.76 0.39 5.34
CA ASN A 156 -6.42 -1.03 5.40
C ASN A 156 -5.02 -1.31 4.81
N ALA A 157 -4.02 -0.55 5.26
CA ALA A 157 -2.66 -0.62 4.74
C ALA A 157 -1.75 -1.53 5.60
N PHE A 158 -2.29 -2.63 6.12
CA PHE A 158 -1.52 -3.63 6.84
C PHE A 158 -1.47 -4.96 6.10
N VAL A 159 -0.37 -5.65 6.29
CA VAL A 159 -0.15 -7.01 5.81
C VAL A 159 0.42 -7.86 6.94
N GLN A 160 -0.11 -9.05 7.10
CA GLN A 160 0.48 -10.07 7.96
C GLN A 160 1.30 -11.03 7.10
N LEU A 161 2.57 -11.18 7.44
CA LEU A 161 3.45 -12.17 6.85
C LEU A 161 3.59 -13.35 7.81
N VAL A 162 3.31 -14.55 7.30
CA VAL A 162 3.55 -15.80 8.01
C VAL A 162 4.57 -16.60 7.22
N GLN A 163 5.68 -16.91 7.85
CA GLN A 163 6.80 -17.61 7.21
C GLN A 163 6.95 -19.00 7.80
N THR A 164 6.92 -19.99 6.93
CA THR A 164 7.20 -21.39 7.26
C THR A 164 8.49 -21.85 6.60
N THR A 165 8.85 -23.09 6.77
CA THR A 165 10.02 -23.70 6.05
C THR A 165 9.84 -23.62 4.54
N ASP A 166 8.61 -23.83 4.04
CA ASP A 166 8.36 -24.05 2.61
C ASP A 166 7.59 -22.89 1.94
N TYR A 167 6.92 -22.04 2.73
CA TYR A 167 6.02 -21.01 2.22
C TYR A 167 6.19 -19.69 2.96
N VAL A 168 5.85 -18.61 2.26
CA VAL A 168 5.50 -17.31 2.84
C VAL A 168 4.04 -17.02 2.50
N VAL A 169 3.23 -16.81 3.52
CA VAL A 169 1.85 -16.38 3.34
C VAL A 169 1.80 -14.87 3.50
N VAL A 170 1.29 -14.18 2.50
CA VAL A 170 1.03 -12.73 2.51
C VAL A 170 -0.48 -12.56 2.68
N HIS A 171 -0.90 -12.14 3.87
CA HIS A 171 -2.31 -11.92 4.20
C HIS A 171 -2.56 -10.42 4.34
N THR A 172 -3.33 -9.85 3.42
CA THR A 172 -3.63 -8.41 3.42
C THR A 172 -4.88 -8.10 4.25
N GLU A 173 -4.89 -6.96 4.91
CA GLU A 173 -6.05 -6.49 5.67
C GLU A 173 -7.25 -6.23 4.74
N MET A 174 -6.98 -5.62 3.58
CA MET A 174 -8.00 -5.32 2.59
C MET A 174 -8.55 -6.60 1.94
N VAL A 175 -9.85 -6.83 2.10
CA VAL A 175 -10.61 -7.96 1.53
C VAL A 175 -10.13 -9.34 2.02
N HIS A 176 -9.23 -9.38 3.01
CA HIS A 176 -8.64 -10.62 3.56
C HIS A 176 -7.97 -11.51 2.51
N ASP A 177 -7.41 -10.89 1.46
CA ASP A 177 -6.70 -11.64 0.42
C ASP A 177 -5.46 -12.32 0.99
N ALA A 178 -5.28 -13.59 0.68
CA ALA A 178 -4.15 -14.40 1.13
C ALA A 178 -3.43 -15.04 -0.06
N ARG A 179 -2.12 -14.78 -0.16
CA ARG A 179 -1.24 -15.38 -1.16
C ARG A 179 -0.26 -16.30 -0.50
N ILE A 180 -0.20 -17.53 -0.98
CA ILE A 180 0.76 -18.53 -0.54
C ILE A 180 1.87 -18.59 -1.57
N VAL A 181 3.04 -18.10 -1.19
CA VAL A 181 4.22 -18.03 -2.04
C VAL A 181 5.17 -19.15 -1.63
N PRO A 182 5.46 -20.15 -2.49
CA PRO A 182 6.44 -21.17 -2.17
C PRO A 182 7.83 -20.53 -2.07
N ARG A 183 8.56 -20.96 -1.07
CA ARG A 183 10.00 -20.65 -0.96
C ARG A 183 10.71 -21.63 -1.88
N SER A 184 11.57 -21.12 -2.76
CA SER A 184 12.21 -21.88 -3.83
C SER A 184 12.55 -23.32 -3.47
N PRO A 185 12.46 -24.22 -4.47
CA PRO A 185 12.78 -25.62 -4.31
C PRO A 185 14.23 -25.84 -3.91
#